data_ebbe54f2a91c8e9dd55bad1149dff79a
#
_entry.id   ebbe54f2a91c8e9dd55bad1149dff79a
#
_cell.length_a   1.000
_cell.length_b   1.000
_cell.length_c   1.000
_cell.angle_alpha   90.00
_cell.angle_beta   90.00
_cell.angle_gamma   90.00
#
_symmetry.space_group_name_H-M   'P 1'
#
loop_
_entity.id
_entity.type
_entity.pdbx_description
1 polymer ?
#
loop_
_entity_poly.entity_id
_entity_poly.type
_entity_poly.pdbx_seq_one_letter_code
_entity_poly.pdbx_strand_id
1 'polypeptide(L)'
;MPLGEFDIIARYFSRPARRDDVLLGVGDDAALLLPPAGQALVAATDTLVEGRHFLPGTPAAALGHQALAVNLSDLAAMGAEPAWCLLSLSLPQADAGWLESFAEGFYALAARHGVALVGGDTVAGPRVITVEVLGFVPPGEALRRSGARAGDDLYVSGSPGIAAAGLELLRSGAAGFDSADPRVQRFLRADPRLALGRALRGIATAAMDVSDGLLGDLGKLAASSGVGAVVDLEHLPLDGVQAQGASRESAMHCVLHGGDDYELLFTAPPEAAGRLAGIADAGGCPLHRIGTVVAGAGVTCLREGRPVAMAGQGYDHFA
;
A
#
# COMPACT_ATOMS: atom_id res chain seq x y z
N MET A 1 -22.92 25.85 16.31
CA MET A 1 -23.97 25.02 15.71
C MET A 1 -23.30 23.72 15.29
N PRO A 2 -23.97 22.58 15.39
CA PRO A 2 -23.43 21.34 14.85
C PRO A 2 -23.18 21.51 13.34
N LEU A 3 -22.08 20.97 12.84
CA LEU A 3 -21.78 20.99 11.41
C LEU A 3 -22.74 20.06 10.66
N GLY A 4 -23.39 20.58 9.61
CA GLY A 4 -24.14 19.76 8.68
C GLY A 4 -23.22 19.07 7.66
N GLU A 5 -23.75 18.11 6.90
CA GLU A 5 -23.02 17.39 5.86
C GLU A 5 -22.39 18.34 4.83
N PHE A 6 -23.18 19.27 4.31
CA PHE A 6 -22.70 20.26 3.33
C PHE A 6 -21.64 21.22 3.90
N ASP A 7 -21.74 21.56 5.21
CA ASP A 7 -20.72 22.36 5.89
C ASP A 7 -19.40 21.59 5.99
N ILE A 8 -19.45 20.27 6.24
CA ILE A 8 -18.26 19.41 6.29
C ILE A 8 -17.62 19.35 4.91
N ILE A 9 -18.38 19.07 3.87
CA ILE A 9 -17.87 18.99 2.49
C ILE A 9 -17.25 20.33 2.07
N ALA A 10 -17.98 21.43 2.23
CA ALA A 10 -17.53 22.74 1.84
C ALA A 10 -16.26 23.19 2.58
N ARG A 11 -16.19 22.92 3.88
CA ARG A 11 -15.10 23.42 4.73
C ARG A 11 -13.82 22.57 4.62
N TYR A 12 -13.95 21.24 4.56
CA TYR A 12 -12.80 20.33 4.70
C TYR A 12 -12.41 19.66 3.39
N PHE A 13 -13.34 19.44 2.47
CA PHE A 13 -13.11 18.62 1.28
C PHE A 13 -13.29 19.35 -0.06
N SER A 14 -13.79 20.58 -0.08
CA SER A 14 -13.91 21.40 -1.30
C SER A 14 -12.66 22.27 -1.49
N ARG A 15 -11.57 21.67 -1.96
CA ARG A 15 -10.36 22.40 -2.34
C ARG A 15 -10.24 22.47 -3.85
N PRO A 16 -9.76 23.60 -4.44
CA PRO A 16 -9.52 23.68 -5.87
C PRO A 16 -8.58 22.57 -6.32
N ALA A 17 -8.99 21.79 -7.32
CA ALA A 17 -8.14 20.80 -7.92
C ALA A 17 -6.94 21.49 -8.62
N ARG A 18 -5.73 21.04 -8.35
CA ARG A 18 -4.51 21.56 -9.00
C ARG A 18 -4.16 20.73 -10.23
N ARG A 19 -5.19 20.34 -11.01
CA ARG A 19 -5.06 19.52 -12.20
C ARG A 19 -5.97 20.07 -13.30
N ASP A 20 -5.43 20.24 -14.49
CA ASP A 20 -6.16 20.75 -15.65
C ASP A 20 -7.13 19.72 -16.25
N ASP A 21 -6.99 18.45 -15.87
CA ASP A 21 -7.84 17.33 -16.29
C ASP A 21 -9.09 17.13 -15.39
N VAL A 22 -9.29 18.00 -14.39
CA VAL A 22 -10.52 18.09 -13.59
C VAL A 22 -11.35 19.27 -14.11
N LEU A 23 -12.36 18.99 -14.91
CA LEU A 23 -13.25 20.00 -15.48
C LEU A 23 -14.31 20.44 -14.47
N LEU A 24 -14.78 19.50 -13.63
CA LEU A 24 -15.70 19.72 -12.53
C LEU A 24 -15.33 18.76 -11.40
N GLY A 25 -15.10 19.29 -10.20
CA GLY A 25 -14.75 18.52 -8.99
C GLY A 25 -15.87 18.47 -7.98
N VAL A 26 -15.50 18.54 -6.69
CA VAL A 26 -16.45 18.51 -5.56
C VAL A 26 -17.45 19.67 -5.64
N GLY A 27 -18.74 19.37 -5.48
CA GLY A 27 -19.79 20.40 -5.40
C GLY A 27 -20.95 20.24 -6.37
N ASP A 28 -20.94 19.22 -7.21
CA ASP A 28 -22.02 18.83 -8.11
C ASP A 28 -22.33 17.33 -7.91
N ASP A 29 -23.36 16.82 -8.58
CA ASP A 29 -23.78 15.41 -8.49
C ASP A 29 -22.70 14.43 -8.92
N ALA A 30 -21.78 14.83 -9.79
CA ALA A 30 -20.65 14.03 -10.25
C ALA A 30 -19.48 14.90 -10.71
N ALA A 31 -18.27 14.34 -10.66
CA ALA A 31 -17.09 14.96 -11.25
C ALA A 31 -17.05 14.80 -12.77
N LEU A 32 -16.57 15.82 -13.47
CA LEU A 32 -16.23 15.76 -14.89
C LEU A 32 -14.71 15.72 -15.05
N LEU A 33 -14.20 14.62 -15.57
CA LEU A 33 -12.79 14.32 -15.65
C LEU A 33 -12.39 14.10 -17.12
N LEU A 34 -11.23 14.57 -17.50
CA LEU A 34 -10.69 14.43 -18.85
C LEU A 34 -9.47 13.50 -18.85
N PRO A 35 -9.65 12.18 -19.06
CA PRO A 35 -8.53 11.24 -19.11
C PRO A 35 -7.58 11.59 -20.27
N PRO A 36 -6.25 11.46 -20.07
CA PRO A 36 -5.28 11.65 -21.13
C PRO A 36 -5.53 10.69 -22.30
N ALA A 37 -5.47 11.22 -23.52
CA ALA A 37 -5.70 10.41 -24.73
C ALA A 37 -4.65 9.26 -24.81
N GLY A 38 -5.11 8.06 -25.19
CA GLY A 38 -4.24 6.91 -25.38
C GLY A 38 -3.71 6.26 -24.10
N GLN A 39 -4.26 6.60 -22.94
CA GLN A 39 -3.95 5.93 -21.67
C GLN A 39 -5.08 4.99 -21.25
N ALA A 40 -4.73 3.91 -20.58
CA ALA A 40 -5.69 3.06 -19.87
C ALA A 40 -5.95 3.62 -18.47
N LEU A 41 -7.20 3.63 -18.04
CA LEU A 41 -7.60 4.01 -16.69
C LEU A 41 -7.41 2.81 -15.76
N VAL A 42 -6.76 3.04 -14.63
CA VAL A 42 -6.62 2.10 -13.51
C VAL A 42 -7.45 2.63 -12.37
N ALA A 43 -8.27 1.78 -11.77
CA ALA A 43 -9.11 2.12 -10.62
C ALA A 43 -8.94 1.07 -9.53
N ALA A 44 -8.84 1.51 -8.28
CA ALA A 44 -8.81 0.66 -7.10
C ALA A 44 -9.62 1.31 -5.97
N THR A 45 -10.07 0.51 -5.02
CA THR A 45 -10.78 1.00 -3.84
C THR A 45 -10.50 0.12 -2.63
N ASP A 46 -10.19 0.77 -1.51
CA ASP A 46 -10.06 0.15 -0.20
C ASP A 46 -10.91 0.85 0.84
N THR A 47 -11.35 0.05 1.82
CA THR A 47 -12.16 0.51 2.95
C THR A 47 -11.48 0.22 4.27
N LEU A 48 -11.29 1.25 5.08
CA LEU A 48 -10.78 1.16 6.43
C LEU A 48 -11.92 1.22 7.46
N VAL A 49 -11.97 0.22 8.34
CA VAL A 49 -12.98 0.10 9.40
C VAL A 49 -12.30 0.17 10.76
N GLU A 50 -12.79 1.03 11.66
CA GLU A 50 -12.27 1.15 13.04
C GLU A 50 -12.35 -0.18 13.79
N GLY A 51 -11.28 -0.54 14.48
CA GLY A 51 -11.16 -1.81 15.21
C GLY A 51 -10.84 -3.02 14.34
N ARG A 52 -10.77 -2.85 13.01
CA ARG A 52 -10.34 -3.89 12.07
C ARG A 52 -9.02 -3.51 11.38
N HIS A 53 -9.03 -2.39 10.64
CA HIS A 53 -7.90 -1.91 9.85
C HIS A 53 -7.08 -0.86 10.58
N PHE A 54 -7.66 -0.20 11.57
CA PHE A 54 -6.95 0.75 12.44
C PHE A 54 -7.49 0.68 13.87
N LEU A 55 -6.64 1.03 14.80
CA LEU A 55 -6.95 0.99 16.22
C LEU A 55 -7.85 2.17 16.62
N PRO A 56 -8.79 2.00 17.57
CA PRO A 56 -9.48 3.12 18.18
C PRO A 56 -8.48 4.13 18.75
N GLY A 57 -8.75 5.42 18.53
CA GLY A 57 -7.86 6.49 18.99
C GLY A 57 -6.69 6.81 18.05
N THR A 58 -6.55 6.12 16.91
CA THR A 58 -5.57 6.49 15.89
C THR A 58 -5.73 7.97 15.51
N PRO A 59 -4.65 8.77 15.49
CA PRO A 59 -4.70 10.19 15.16
C PRO A 59 -5.32 10.43 13.78
N ALA A 60 -6.23 11.41 13.71
CA ALA A 60 -6.99 11.69 12.49
C ALA A 60 -6.08 12.02 11.29
N ALA A 61 -4.98 12.76 11.49
CA ALA A 61 -4.01 13.04 10.43
C ALA A 61 -3.34 11.77 9.90
N ALA A 62 -3.03 10.79 10.77
CA ALA A 62 -2.50 9.50 10.34
C ALA A 62 -3.54 8.70 9.55
N LEU A 63 -4.82 8.73 9.98
CA LEU A 63 -5.90 8.07 9.25
C LEU A 63 -6.13 8.69 7.88
N GLY A 64 -6.11 10.03 7.78
CA GLY A 64 -6.22 10.72 6.50
C GLY A 64 -5.10 10.34 5.54
N HIS A 65 -3.87 10.27 6.03
CA HIS A 65 -2.72 9.77 5.26
C HIS A 65 -2.92 8.30 4.85
N GLN A 66 -3.21 7.42 5.80
CA GLN A 66 -3.34 5.98 5.58
C GLN A 66 -4.45 5.65 4.58
N ALA A 67 -5.62 6.29 4.71
CA ALA A 67 -6.75 6.06 3.83
C ALA A 67 -6.41 6.29 2.34
N LEU A 68 -5.59 7.29 2.04
CA LEU A 68 -5.12 7.51 0.68
C LEU A 68 -3.93 6.62 0.32
N ALA A 69 -3.00 6.39 1.27
CA ALA A 69 -1.77 5.64 1.02
C ALA A 69 -2.02 4.19 0.60
N VAL A 70 -2.96 3.50 1.27
CA VAL A 70 -3.29 2.09 0.96
C VAL A 70 -3.77 1.95 -0.49
N ASN A 71 -4.63 2.84 -0.93
CA ASN A 71 -5.15 2.88 -2.30
C ASN A 71 -4.07 3.27 -3.33
N LEU A 72 -3.19 4.20 -2.99
CA LEU A 72 -2.07 4.56 -3.85
C LEU A 72 -1.06 3.41 -3.99
N SER A 73 -1.00 2.50 -3.03
CA SER A 73 -0.22 1.27 -3.11
C SER A 73 -0.70 0.35 -4.23
N ASP A 74 -2.01 0.20 -4.40
CA ASP A 74 -2.58 -0.55 -5.54
C ASP A 74 -2.17 0.05 -6.87
N LEU A 75 -2.22 1.40 -6.99
CA LEU A 75 -1.77 2.07 -8.21
C LEU A 75 -0.26 1.87 -8.44
N ALA A 76 0.54 1.85 -7.37
CA ALA A 76 1.96 1.54 -7.45
C ALA A 76 2.20 0.10 -7.92
N ALA A 77 1.45 -0.86 -7.38
CA ALA A 77 1.50 -2.28 -7.76
C ALA A 77 1.13 -2.50 -9.25
N MET A 78 0.26 -1.64 -9.79
CA MET A 78 -0.11 -1.64 -11.21
C MET A 78 0.83 -0.82 -12.10
N GLY A 79 1.82 -0.13 -11.51
CA GLY A 79 2.71 0.77 -12.21
C GLY A 79 1.99 2.02 -12.77
N ALA A 80 0.86 2.40 -12.20
CA ALA A 80 0.05 3.51 -12.65
C ALA A 80 0.55 4.85 -12.12
N GLU A 81 0.26 5.91 -12.86
CA GLU A 81 0.40 7.29 -12.40
C GLU A 81 -0.91 7.74 -11.76
N PRO A 82 -0.93 8.12 -10.48
CA PRO A 82 -2.17 8.51 -9.80
C PRO A 82 -2.68 9.86 -10.34
N ALA A 83 -4.02 10.03 -10.32
CA ALA A 83 -4.63 11.26 -10.81
C ALA A 83 -5.72 11.78 -9.91
N TRP A 84 -6.73 10.97 -9.62
CA TRP A 84 -7.94 11.40 -8.93
C TRP A 84 -8.30 10.42 -7.81
N CYS A 85 -9.07 10.92 -6.86
CA CYS A 85 -9.69 10.07 -5.85
C CYS A 85 -11.09 10.55 -5.47
N LEU A 86 -11.90 9.62 -4.97
CA LEU A 86 -13.16 9.83 -4.30
C LEU A 86 -13.00 9.41 -2.84
N LEU A 87 -13.66 10.13 -1.91
CA LEU A 87 -13.60 9.86 -0.49
C LEU A 87 -15.01 9.70 0.08
N SER A 88 -15.35 8.52 0.59
CA SER A 88 -16.57 8.28 1.33
C SER A 88 -16.27 8.12 2.82
N LEU A 89 -16.91 8.95 3.65
CA LEU A 89 -16.75 8.98 5.10
C LEU A 89 -18.04 8.61 5.79
N SER A 90 -18.01 7.58 6.64
CA SER A 90 -19.01 7.34 7.66
C SER A 90 -18.42 7.69 9.03
N LEU A 91 -19.06 8.61 9.77
CA LEU A 91 -18.54 9.13 11.02
C LEU A 91 -19.61 9.08 12.13
N PRO A 92 -19.24 8.74 13.39
CA PRO A 92 -20.19 8.70 14.50
C PRO A 92 -20.66 10.11 14.92
N GLN A 93 -19.86 11.13 14.62
CA GLN A 93 -20.16 12.53 14.91
C GLN A 93 -19.32 13.47 14.03
N ALA A 94 -19.83 14.66 13.78
CA ALA A 94 -19.15 15.73 13.06
C ALA A 94 -18.22 16.51 13.99
N ASP A 95 -17.06 15.94 14.33
CA ASP A 95 -16.02 16.58 15.14
C ASP A 95 -15.12 17.46 14.25
N ALA A 96 -15.18 18.79 14.47
CA ALA A 96 -14.44 19.74 13.65
C ALA A 96 -12.92 19.56 13.72
N GLY A 97 -12.39 19.27 14.91
CA GLY A 97 -10.94 19.08 15.10
C GLY A 97 -10.46 17.78 14.45
N TRP A 98 -11.25 16.73 14.56
CA TRP A 98 -10.96 15.46 13.89
C TRP A 98 -10.97 15.61 12.36
N LEU A 99 -12.01 16.27 11.82
CA LEU A 99 -12.17 16.50 10.37
C LEU A 99 -11.03 17.37 9.79
N GLU A 100 -10.65 18.43 10.49
CA GLU A 100 -9.54 19.29 10.08
C GLU A 100 -8.23 18.52 10.02
N SER A 101 -7.91 17.78 11.07
CA SER A 101 -6.70 16.97 11.16
C SER A 101 -6.67 15.85 10.14
N PHE A 102 -7.81 15.16 9.93
CA PHE A 102 -7.94 14.12 8.89
C PHE A 102 -7.68 14.70 7.49
N ALA A 103 -8.34 15.82 7.17
CA ALA A 103 -8.18 16.49 5.88
C ALA A 103 -6.74 16.96 5.66
N GLU A 104 -6.04 17.46 6.69
CA GLU A 104 -4.62 17.82 6.60
C GLU A 104 -3.76 16.64 6.20
N GLY A 105 -3.88 15.51 6.90
CA GLY A 105 -3.11 14.30 6.58
C GLY A 105 -3.41 13.76 5.18
N PHE A 106 -4.68 13.73 4.79
CA PHE A 106 -5.12 13.29 3.48
C PHE A 106 -4.55 14.17 2.36
N TYR A 107 -4.74 15.48 2.46
CA TYR A 107 -4.29 16.41 1.41
C TYR A 107 -2.78 16.59 1.37
N ALA A 108 -2.06 16.40 2.46
CA ALA A 108 -0.60 16.41 2.44
C ALA A 108 -0.06 15.29 1.54
N LEU A 109 -0.62 14.07 1.64
CA LEU A 109 -0.23 12.97 0.77
C LEU A 109 -0.73 13.17 -0.67
N ALA A 110 -1.98 13.62 -0.84
CA ALA A 110 -2.56 13.91 -2.15
C ALA A 110 -1.72 14.93 -2.93
N ALA A 111 -1.30 16.02 -2.27
CA ALA A 111 -0.44 17.05 -2.87
C ALA A 111 0.95 16.52 -3.25
N ARG A 112 1.54 15.64 -2.41
CA ARG A 112 2.84 15.00 -2.69
C ARG A 112 2.82 14.18 -3.97
N HIS A 113 1.70 13.53 -4.27
CA HIS A 113 1.56 12.64 -5.43
C HIS A 113 0.73 13.23 -6.57
N GLY A 114 0.32 14.49 -6.48
CA GLY A 114 -0.45 15.16 -7.52
C GLY A 114 -1.87 14.59 -7.71
N VAL A 115 -2.46 14.05 -6.63
CA VAL A 115 -3.81 13.47 -6.64
C VAL A 115 -4.84 14.55 -6.31
N ALA A 116 -5.92 14.62 -7.07
CA ALA A 116 -7.05 15.49 -6.79
C ALA A 116 -8.21 14.72 -6.17
N LEU A 117 -8.72 15.18 -5.01
CA LEU A 117 -10.02 14.75 -4.51
C LEU A 117 -11.10 15.41 -5.38
N VAL A 118 -11.93 14.59 -6.03
CA VAL A 118 -12.90 15.08 -7.03
C VAL A 118 -14.35 14.86 -6.62
N GLY A 119 -14.61 14.09 -5.55
CA GLY A 119 -15.95 13.81 -5.06
C GLY A 119 -15.93 12.84 -3.89
N GLY A 120 -17.11 12.34 -3.53
CA GLY A 120 -17.27 11.37 -2.46
C GLY A 120 -18.62 11.52 -1.75
N ASP A 121 -18.69 10.99 -0.54
CA ASP A 121 -19.90 11.00 0.27
C ASP A 121 -19.56 11.20 1.76
N THR A 122 -20.48 11.74 2.55
CA THR A 122 -20.29 11.90 4.00
C THR A 122 -21.59 11.60 4.74
N VAL A 123 -21.57 10.54 5.55
CA VAL A 123 -22.76 10.07 6.26
C VAL A 123 -22.49 9.89 7.76
N ALA A 124 -23.57 9.87 8.55
CA ALA A 124 -23.49 9.52 9.96
C ALA A 124 -23.56 7.99 10.13
N GLY A 125 -22.62 7.40 10.89
CA GLY A 125 -22.56 5.96 11.13
C GLY A 125 -21.29 5.55 11.88
N PRO A 126 -20.96 4.27 11.93
CA PRO A 126 -19.67 3.81 12.44
C PRO A 126 -18.53 4.47 11.67
N ARG A 127 -17.32 4.57 12.30
CA ARG A 127 -16.18 5.15 11.58
C ARG A 127 -15.68 4.19 10.52
N VAL A 128 -15.97 4.52 9.27
CA VAL A 128 -15.58 3.80 8.07
C VAL A 128 -15.08 4.83 7.04
N ILE A 129 -13.96 4.55 6.43
CA ILE A 129 -13.31 5.44 5.46
C ILE A 129 -13.08 4.61 4.20
N THR A 130 -13.71 4.99 3.09
CA THR A 130 -13.49 4.37 1.79
C THR A 130 -12.88 5.40 0.85
N VAL A 131 -11.79 5.02 0.20
CA VAL A 131 -11.19 5.84 -0.86
C VAL A 131 -11.20 5.01 -2.14
N GLU A 132 -11.63 5.61 -3.22
CA GLU A 132 -11.41 5.11 -4.57
C GLU A 132 -10.35 5.98 -5.24
N VAL A 133 -9.36 5.35 -5.86
CA VAL A 133 -8.31 6.05 -6.60
C VAL A 133 -8.36 5.67 -8.08
N LEU A 134 -8.06 6.68 -8.90
CA LEU A 134 -7.98 6.53 -10.34
C LEU A 134 -6.61 7.03 -10.83
N GLY A 135 -6.03 6.31 -11.76
CA GLY A 135 -4.72 6.63 -12.32
C GLY A 135 -4.61 6.15 -13.76
N PHE A 136 -3.46 6.37 -14.37
CA PHE A 136 -3.23 6.06 -15.78
C PHE A 136 -2.00 5.20 -15.98
N VAL A 137 -2.07 4.37 -17.02
CA VAL A 137 -0.94 3.57 -17.49
C VAL A 137 -1.00 3.49 -19.02
N PRO A 138 0.14 3.50 -19.74
CA PRO A 138 0.12 3.22 -21.16
C PRO A 138 -0.50 1.85 -21.44
N PRO A 139 -1.33 1.69 -22.49
CA PRO A 139 -1.96 0.43 -22.82
C PRO A 139 -0.92 -0.69 -22.99
N GLY A 140 -1.12 -1.80 -22.28
CA GLY A 140 -0.22 -2.95 -22.29
C GLY A 140 0.97 -2.88 -21.34
N GLU A 141 1.18 -1.77 -20.63
CA GLU A 141 2.31 -1.62 -19.69
C GLU A 141 1.92 -1.79 -18.21
N ALA A 142 0.64 -2.01 -17.92
CA ALA A 142 0.21 -2.25 -16.54
C ALA A 142 0.91 -3.49 -15.98
N LEU A 143 1.49 -3.35 -14.80
CA LEU A 143 1.96 -4.47 -13.99
C LEU A 143 0.74 -5.26 -13.51
N ARG A 144 0.91 -6.57 -13.35
CA ARG A 144 -0.19 -7.46 -12.95
C ARG A 144 0.33 -8.49 -11.95
N ARG A 145 -0.57 -9.07 -11.18
CA ARG A 145 -0.28 -10.25 -10.35
C ARG A 145 0.06 -11.49 -11.18
N SER A 146 -0.41 -11.54 -12.43
CA SER A 146 -0.16 -12.62 -13.38
C SER A 146 0.97 -12.26 -14.32
N GLY A 147 1.80 -13.25 -14.69
CA GLY A 147 2.88 -13.09 -15.66
C GLY A 147 4.24 -13.55 -15.18
N ALA A 148 4.38 -13.94 -13.91
CA ALA A 148 5.58 -14.56 -13.38
C ALA A 148 5.88 -15.88 -14.10
N ARG A 149 7.16 -16.17 -14.32
CA ARG A 149 7.63 -17.35 -15.05
C ARG A 149 8.63 -18.14 -14.23
N ALA A 150 8.59 -19.46 -14.35
CA ALA A 150 9.63 -20.28 -13.73
C ALA A 150 11.02 -19.85 -14.21
N GLY A 151 11.93 -19.60 -13.26
CA GLY A 151 13.25 -19.02 -13.50
C GLY A 151 13.36 -17.53 -13.23
N ASP A 152 12.25 -16.81 -13.05
CA ASP A 152 12.29 -15.42 -12.59
C ASP A 152 12.84 -15.33 -11.17
N ASP A 153 13.59 -14.27 -10.89
CA ASP A 153 13.96 -13.90 -9.54
C ASP A 153 12.78 -13.21 -8.83
N LEU A 154 12.65 -13.45 -7.53
CA LEU A 154 11.63 -12.86 -6.67
C LEU A 154 12.23 -11.73 -5.84
N TYR A 155 11.61 -10.56 -5.87
CA TYR A 155 12.06 -9.36 -5.19
C TYR A 155 10.99 -8.77 -4.27
N VAL A 156 11.44 -8.12 -3.20
CA VAL A 156 10.63 -7.22 -2.37
C VAL A 156 11.35 -5.88 -2.20
N SER A 157 10.60 -4.79 -2.21
CA SER A 157 11.15 -3.45 -1.99
C SER A 157 11.24 -3.09 -0.52
N GLY A 158 12.08 -2.12 -0.19
CA GLY A 158 12.12 -1.40 1.08
C GLY A 158 12.46 -2.25 2.29
N SER A 159 11.67 -2.11 3.32
CA SER A 159 11.87 -2.80 4.60
C SER A 159 10.54 -3.34 5.14
N PRO A 160 10.06 -4.46 4.59
CA PRO A 160 8.83 -5.10 5.06
C PRO A 160 8.95 -5.53 6.53
N GLY A 161 7.81 -5.62 7.21
CA GLY A 161 7.69 -6.03 8.62
C GLY A 161 7.85 -4.90 9.63
N ILE A 162 8.31 -3.71 9.22
CA ILE A 162 8.45 -2.58 10.15
C ILE A 162 7.08 -2.08 10.61
N ALA A 163 6.09 -2.00 9.73
CA ALA A 163 4.74 -1.59 10.08
C ALA A 163 4.10 -2.56 11.08
N ALA A 164 4.22 -3.86 10.83
CA ALA A 164 3.73 -4.89 11.75
C ALA A 164 4.37 -4.81 13.15
N ALA A 165 5.68 -4.58 13.22
CA ALA A 165 6.38 -4.37 14.49
C ALA A 165 5.88 -3.10 15.21
N GLY A 166 5.53 -2.05 14.48
CA GLY A 166 4.91 -0.83 15.02
C GLY A 166 3.51 -1.08 15.57
N LEU A 167 2.69 -1.82 14.85
CA LEU A 167 1.36 -2.23 15.31
C LEU A 167 1.42 -3.07 16.59
N GLU A 168 2.40 -3.97 16.70
CA GLU A 168 2.61 -4.77 17.91
C GLU A 168 2.93 -3.90 19.13
N LEU A 169 3.78 -2.87 18.96
CA LEU A 169 4.08 -1.91 20.04
C LEU A 169 2.83 -1.15 20.50
N LEU A 170 1.99 -0.73 19.58
CA LEU A 170 0.74 -0.03 19.89
C LEU A 170 -0.26 -0.96 20.59
N ARG A 171 -0.43 -2.19 20.10
CA ARG A 171 -1.34 -3.19 20.68
C ARG A 171 -0.92 -3.63 22.08
N SER A 172 0.36 -3.78 22.33
CA SER A 172 0.90 -4.15 23.65
C SER A 172 0.92 -2.98 24.64
N GLY A 173 0.68 -1.76 24.18
CA GLY A 173 0.82 -0.55 25.00
C GLY A 173 2.27 -0.17 25.31
N ALA A 174 3.24 -0.77 24.63
CA ALA A 174 4.66 -0.44 24.77
C ALA A 174 5.01 0.92 24.13
N ALA A 175 4.18 1.39 23.21
CA ALA A 175 4.25 2.73 22.63
C ALA A 175 2.87 3.35 22.49
N GLY A 176 2.79 4.70 22.51
CA GLY A 176 1.61 5.46 22.14
C GLY A 176 1.67 5.92 20.68
N PHE A 177 0.56 6.46 20.18
CA PHE A 177 0.48 7.01 18.82
C PHE A 177 1.38 8.25 18.61
N ASP A 178 1.77 8.92 19.67
CA ASP A 178 2.69 10.06 19.68
C ASP A 178 4.17 9.64 19.74
N SER A 179 4.44 8.35 19.75
CA SER A 179 5.79 7.80 19.77
C SER A 179 6.59 8.20 18.53
N ALA A 180 7.82 8.67 18.73
CA ALA A 180 8.79 8.88 17.66
C ALA A 180 9.46 7.58 17.17
N ASP A 181 9.08 6.42 17.68
CA ASP A 181 9.61 5.12 17.24
C ASP A 181 9.36 4.93 15.74
N PRO A 182 10.41 4.67 14.93
CA PRO A 182 10.27 4.53 13.48
C PRO A 182 9.26 3.47 13.05
N ARG A 183 9.07 2.42 13.86
CA ARG A 183 8.11 1.35 13.58
C ARG A 183 6.67 1.86 13.68
N VAL A 184 6.37 2.62 14.75
CA VAL A 184 5.07 3.26 14.94
C VAL A 184 4.81 4.28 13.82
N GLN A 185 5.81 5.09 13.48
CA GLN A 185 5.68 6.07 12.39
C GLN A 185 5.48 5.38 11.03
N ARG A 186 6.13 4.25 10.76
CA ARG A 186 5.92 3.50 9.52
C ARG A 186 4.52 2.91 9.43
N PHE A 187 3.99 2.36 10.52
CA PHE A 187 2.61 1.89 10.60
C PHE A 187 1.60 3.00 10.34
N LEU A 188 1.80 4.17 10.98
CA LEU A 188 0.88 5.31 10.85
C LEU A 188 0.98 6.04 9.50
N ARG A 189 2.11 5.90 8.79
CA ARG A 189 2.42 6.67 7.58
C ARG A 189 3.10 5.80 6.54
N ALA A 190 2.35 4.89 5.96
CA ALA A 190 2.80 4.11 4.81
C ALA A 190 3.24 5.04 3.66
N ASP A 191 4.27 4.64 2.93
CA ASP A 191 4.82 5.39 1.80
C ASP A 191 4.63 4.57 0.51
N PRO A 192 3.58 4.82 -0.29
CA PRO A 192 3.28 4.03 -1.48
C PRO A 192 4.38 4.16 -2.52
N ARG A 193 4.80 3.04 -3.09
CA ARG A 193 5.95 2.92 -3.98
C ARG A 193 5.66 3.31 -5.44
N LEU A 194 4.93 4.40 -5.67
CA LEU A 194 4.49 4.84 -7.00
C LEU A 194 5.62 5.05 -8.01
N ALA A 195 6.72 5.68 -7.59
CA ALA A 195 7.87 5.88 -8.47
C ALA A 195 8.51 4.56 -8.87
N LEU A 196 8.65 3.62 -7.91
CA LEU A 196 9.16 2.29 -8.17
C LEU A 196 8.24 1.52 -9.10
N GLY A 197 6.93 1.49 -8.84
CA GLY A 197 5.97 0.79 -9.70
C GLY A 197 6.07 1.23 -11.15
N ARG A 198 6.16 2.54 -11.40
CA ARG A 198 6.35 3.08 -12.75
C ARG A 198 7.69 2.66 -13.38
N ALA A 199 8.76 2.66 -12.57
CA ALA A 199 10.08 2.25 -13.04
C ALA A 199 10.17 0.76 -13.39
N LEU A 200 9.33 -0.07 -12.79
CA LEU A 200 9.27 -1.52 -13.04
C LEU A 200 8.51 -1.89 -14.33
N ARG A 201 7.80 -0.96 -14.97
CA ARG A 201 7.13 -1.23 -16.25
C ARG A 201 8.12 -1.74 -17.30
N GLY A 202 7.75 -2.79 -18.03
CA GLY A 202 8.62 -3.44 -19.04
C GLY A 202 9.86 -4.13 -18.46
N ILE A 203 9.93 -4.31 -17.12
CA ILE A 203 11.00 -5.03 -16.43
C ILE A 203 10.41 -6.16 -15.60
N ALA A 204 9.51 -5.85 -14.68
CA ALA A 204 8.83 -6.86 -13.86
C ALA A 204 7.89 -7.70 -14.72
N THR A 205 7.88 -9.01 -14.48
CA THR A 205 7.00 -9.97 -15.13
C THR A 205 5.66 -10.09 -14.41
N ALA A 206 5.67 -9.95 -13.08
CA ALA A 206 4.49 -9.80 -12.24
C ALA A 206 4.79 -8.87 -11.06
N ALA A 207 3.77 -8.22 -10.53
CA ALA A 207 3.89 -7.36 -9.35
C ALA A 207 2.59 -7.29 -8.58
N MET A 208 2.70 -7.05 -7.27
CA MET A 208 1.64 -6.64 -6.36
C MET A 208 2.25 -5.90 -5.16
N ASP A 209 1.44 -5.27 -4.35
CA ASP A 209 1.88 -4.72 -3.07
C ASP A 209 1.79 -5.77 -1.94
N VAL A 210 2.43 -5.46 -0.81
CA VAL A 210 2.43 -6.29 0.40
C VAL A 210 1.52 -5.63 1.43
N SER A 211 0.29 -6.12 1.54
CA SER A 211 -0.74 -5.62 2.45
C SER A 211 -1.10 -6.63 3.56
N ASP A 212 -1.16 -7.93 3.23
CA ASP A 212 -1.59 -9.02 4.11
C ASP A 212 -0.43 -9.88 4.63
N GLY A 213 0.79 -9.47 4.33
CA GLY A 213 2.02 -10.18 4.64
C GLY A 213 2.64 -10.88 3.45
N LEU A 214 3.97 -10.90 3.43
CA LEU A 214 4.76 -11.33 2.27
C LEU A 214 4.39 -12.72 1.75
N LEU A 215 4.20 -13.71 2.64
CA LEU A 215 3.86 -15.07 2.20
C LEU A 215 2.44 -15.18 1.66
N GLY A 216 1.47 -14.49 2.29
CA GLY A 216 0.09 -14.46 1.81
C GLY A 216 -0.02 -13.86 0.42
N ASP A 217 0.61 -12.71 0.24
CA ASP A 217 0.59 -11.98 -1.03
C ASP A 217 1.39 -12.70 -2.13
N LEU A 218 2.54 -13.28 -1.78
CA LEU A 218 3.27 -14.14 -2.72
C LEU A 218 2.45 -15.36 -3.17
N GLY A 219 1.68 -15.94 -2.26
CA GLY A 219 0.76 -17.04 -2.60
C GLY A 219 -0.28 -16.62 -3.66
N LYS A 220 -0.84 -15.41 -3.52
CA LYS A 220 -1.78 -14.83 -4.49
C LYS A 220 -1.13 -14.53 -5.84
N LEU A 221 0.10 -13.98 -5.85
CA LEU A 221 0.87 -13.71 -7.06
C LEU A 221 1.21 -15.02 -7.80
N ALA A 222 1.71 -16.01 -7.08
CA ALA A 222 2.08 -17.31 -7.63
C ALA A 222 0.84 -18.01 -8.22
N ALA A 223 -0.27 -18.03 -7.50
CA ALA A 223 -1.53 -18.62 -7.98
C ALA A 223 -2.05 -17.90 -9.23
N SER A 224 -2.02 -16.57 -9.26
CA SER A 224 -2.45 -15.77 -10.42
C SER A 224 -1.58 -16.00 -11.66
N SER A 225 -0.34 -16.40 -11.47
CA SER A 225 0.63 -16.70 -12.53
C SER A 225 0.68 -18.19 -12.90
N GLY A 226 0.04 -19.07 -12.14
CA GLY A 226 0.08 -20.53 -12.37
C GLY A 226 1.45 -21.15 -12.11
N VAL A 227 2.20 -20.62 -11.15
CA VAL A 227 3.57 -21.01 -10.81
C VAL A 227 3.72 -21.30 -9.31
N GLY A 228 4.84 -21.88 -8.91
CA GLY A 228 5.28 -21.93 -7.52
C GLY A 228 6.35 -20.88 -7.23
N ALA A 229 6.63 -20.65 -5.96
CA ALA A 229 7.70 -19.77 -5.52
C ALA A 229 8.54 -20.40 -4.40
N VAL A 230 9.83 -20.12 -4.40
CA VAL A 230 10.77 -20.52 -3.36
C VAL A 230 11.31 -19.24 -2.72
N VAL A 231 11.14 -19.10 -1.41
CA VAL A 231 11.69 -17.99 -0.60
C VAL A 231 12.88 -18.50 0.19
N ASP A 232 14.00 -17.81 0.08
CA ASP A 232 15.20 -18.06 0.86
C ASP A 232 15.21 -17.18 2.11
N LEU A 233 15.04 -17.78 3.28
CA LEU A 233 14.91 -17.07 4.55
C LEU A 233 16.19 -16.33 4.97
N GLU A 234 17.33 -16.70 4.41
CA GLU A 234 18.62 -16.02 4.64
C GLU A 234 18.70 -14.69 3.88
N HIS A 235 17.94 -14.54 2.80
CA HIS A 235 17.91 -13.33 1.98
C HIS A 235 16.79 -12.35 2.34
N LEU A 236 16.00 -12.64 3.37
CA LEU A 236 14.96 -11.71 3.84
C LEU A 236 15.58 -10.43 4.41
N PRO A 237 15.04 -9.24 4.08
CA PRO A 237 15.53 -7.96 4.58
C PRO A 237 15.10 -7.72 6.03
N LEU A 238 15.73 -8.38 6.98
CA LEU A 238 15.39 -8.31 8.40
C LEU A 238 15.96 -7.08 9.11
N ASP A 239 16.96 -6.42 8.52
CA ASP A 239 17.75 -5.35 9.14
C ASP A 239 16.88 -4.18 9.62
N GLY A 240 15.84 -3.81 8.87
CA GLY A 240 14.94 -2.72 9.23
C GLY A 240 14.22 -2.97 10.57
N VAL A 241 13.78 -4.20 10.81
CA VAL A 241 13.11 -4.60 12.06
C VAL A 241 14.13 -4.88 13.16
N GLN A 242 15.26 -5.53 12.84
CA GLN A 242 16.32 -5.86 13.82
C GLN A 242 17.05 -4.61 14.33
N ALA A 243 17.22 -3.58 13.51
CA ALA A 243 17.83 -2.30 13.92
C ALA A 243 17.08 -1.65 15.10
N GLN A 244 15.84 -2.05 15.34
CA GLN A 244 14.99 -1.61 16.45
C GLN A 244 15.02 -2.59 17.64
N GLY A 245 15.98 -3.53 17.69
CA GLY A 245 16.18 -4.44 18.80
C GLY A 245 15.35 -5.73 18.76
N ALA A 246 14.63 -6.02 17.68
CA ALA A 246 13.91 -7.28 17.52
C ALA A 246 14.87 -8.47 17.35
N SER A 247 14.52 -9.63 17.89
CA SER A 247 15.22 -10.88 17.61
C SER A 247 15.08 -11.26 16.12
N ARG A 248 16.00 -12.08 15.59
CA ARG A 248 15.89 -12.56 14.20
C ARG A 248 14.56 -13.27 13.94
N GLU A 249 14.08 -14.05 14.90
CA GLU A 249 12.82 -14.78 14.76
C GLU A 249 11.61 -13.85 14.74
N SER A 250 11.57 -12.85 15.63
CA SER A 250 10.52 -11.83 15.63
C SER A 250 10.55 -11.00 14.35
N ALA A 251 11.73 -10.58 13.90
CA ALA A 251 11.87 -9.85 12.65
C ALA A 251 11.40 -10.68 11.45
N MET A 252 11.76 -11.96 11.40
CA MET A 252 11.32 -12.89 10.35
C MET A 252 9.80 -13.05 10.36
N HIS A 253 9.18 -13.18 11.54
CA HIS A 253 7.73 -13.25 11.66
C HIS A 253 7.06 -11.98 11.13
N CYS A 254 7.54 -10.80 11.51
CA CYS A 254 7.03 -9.53 11.01
C CYS A 254 7.15 -9.43 9.48
N VAL A 255 8.28 -9.81 8.89
CA VAL A 255 8.50 -9.73 7.43
C VAL A 255 7.61 -10.71 6.66
N LEU A 256 7.46 -11.94 7.16
CA LEU A 256 6.73 -12.99 6.44
C LEU A 256 5.21 -12.89 6.57
N HIS A 257 4.73 -12.49 7.76
CA HIS A 257 3.32 -12.55 8.12
C HIS A 257 2.73 -11.18 8.49
N GLY A 258 3.56 -10.17 8.66
CA GLY A 258 3.10 -8.82 8.97
C GLY A 258 2.50 -8.15 7.75
N GLY A 259 1.36 -7.48 7.95
CA GLY A 259 0.72 -6.63 6.94
C GLY A 259 1.09 -5.16 7.10
N ASP A 260 0.35 -4.31 6.38
CA ASP A 260 0.45 -2.84 6.41
C ASP A 260 1.79 -2.26 5.93
N ASP A 261 2.60 -3.04 5.22
CA ASP A 261 3.91 -2.57 4.73
C ASP A 261 3.80 -1.68 3.50
N TYR A 262 2.89 -2.02 2.57
CA TYR A 262 2.71 -1.31 1.29
C TYR A 262 4.01 -1.15 0.50
N GLU A 263 4.88 -2.17 0.61
CA GLU A 263 6.03 -2.39 -0.26
C GLU A 263 5.59 -3.13 -1.52
N LEU A 264 6.45 -3.18 -2.56
CA LEU A 264 6.16 -3.96 -3.76
C LEU A 264 6.86 -5.32 -3.72
N LEU A 265 6.08 -6.36 -3.96
CA LEU A 265 6.52 -7.72 -4.24
C LEU A 265 6.43 -7.93 -5.75
N PHE A 266 7.53 -8.32 -6.39
CA PHE A 266 7.55 -8.49 -7.84
C PHE A 266 8.52 -9.57 -8.29
N THR A 267 8.33 -10.01 -9.53
CA THR A 267 9.23 -10.96 -10.19
C THR A 267 9.85 -10.32 -11.42
N ALA A 268 11.07 -10.72 -11.74
CA ALA A 268 11.77 -10.25 -12.93
C ALA A 268 12.75 -11.33 -13.44
N PRO A 269 13.04 -11.36 -14.74
CA PRO A 269 14.04 -12.29 -15.26
C PRO A 269 15.44 -11.94 -14.72
N PRO A 270 16.31 -12.93 -14.45
CA PRO A 270 17.63 -12.69 -13.86
C PRO A 270 18.48 -11.65 -14.60
N GLU A 271 18.30 -11.51 -15.89
CA GLU A 271 18.99 -10.53 -16.73
C GLU A 271 18.63 -9.08 -16.39
N ALA A 272 17.53 -8.86 -15.72
CA ALA A 272 17.08 -7.54 -15.28
C ALA A 272 17.83 -7.02 -14.05
N ALA A 273 18.61 -7.84 -13.35
CA ALA A 273 19.28 -7.50 -12.09
C ALA A 273 20.07 -6.19 -12.14
N GLY A 274 20.82 -5.95 -13.23
CA GLY A 274 21.58 -4.70 -13.40
C GLY A 274 20.69 -3.46 -13.55
N ARG A 275 19.56 -3.58 -14.23
CA ARG A 275 18.55 -2.49 -14.35
C ARG A 275 17.88 -2.21 -13.01
N LEU A 276 17.54 -3.27 -12.26
CA LEU A 276 16.92 -3.16 -10.95
C LEU A 276 17.87 -2.49 -9.93
N ALA A 277 19.16 -2.80 -9.95
CA ALA A 277 20.15 -2.11 -9.12
C ALA A 277 20.18 -0.61 -9.42
N GLY A 278 20.18 -0.22 -10.70
CA GLY A 278 20.13 1.18 -11.10
C GLY A 278 18.82 1.89 -10.66
N ILE A 279 17.68 1.20 -10.65
CA ILE A 279 16.40 1.74 -10.14
C ILE A 279 16.46 1.93 -8.63
N ALA A 280 17.01 0.96 -7.88
CA ALA A 280 17.16 1.06 -6.43
C ALA A 280 18.03 2.27 -6.05
N ASP A 281 19.15 2.45 -6.71
CA ASP A 281 20.09 3.57 -6.46
C ASP A 281 19.45 4.92 -6.77
N ALA A 282 18.79 5.06 -7.92
CA ALA A 282 18.14 6.30 -8.35
C ALA A 282 16.91 6.66 -7.50
N GLY A 283 16.16 5.64 -7.06
CA GLY A 283 14.93 5.82 -6.29
C GLY A 283 15.12 5.88 -4.78
N GLY A 284 16.32 5.57 -4.26
CA GLY A 284 16.58 5.49 -2.82
C GLY A 284 15.74 4.43 -2.10
N CYS A 285 15.21 3.44 -2.84
CA CYS A 285 14.41 2.36 -2.29
C CYS A 285 15.16 1.03 -2.55
N PRO A 286 15.67 0.36 -1.52
CA PRO A 286 16.39 -0.89 -1.70
C PRO A 286 15.46 -1.97 -2.29
N LEU A 287 16.01 -2.82 -3.14
CA LEU A 287 15.35 -3.99 -3.71
C LEU A 287 16.07 -5.24 -3.26
N HIS A 288 15.36 -6.14 -2.64
CA HIS A 288 15.92 -7.36 -2.07
C HIS A 288 15.47 -8.57 -2.89
N ARG A 289 16.43 -9.28 -3.47
CA ARG A 289 16.16 -10.59 -4.07
C ARG A 289 15.99 -11.61 -2.95
N ILE A 290 14.80 -12.14 -2.80
CA ILE A 290 14.41 -13.02 -1.68
C ILE A 290 14.16 -14.47 -2.11
N GLY A 291 14.25 -14.77 -3.40
CA GLY A 291 13.95 -16.12 -3.86
C GLY A 291 13.84 -16.23 -5.36
N THR A 292 13.12 -17.24 -5.81
CA THR A 292 12.97 -17.59 -7.23
C THR A 292 11.59 -18.20 -7.51
N VAL A 293 11.06 -17.93 -8.69
CA VAL A 293 9.84 -18.55 -9.21
C VAL A 293 10.17 -19.93 -9.78
N VAL A 294 9.35 -20.91 -9.48
CA VAL A 294 9.55 -22.30 -9.92
C VAL A 294 8.32 -22.85 -10.64
N ALA A 295 8.49 -23.90 -11.41
CA ALA A 295 7.37 -24.64 -11.95
C ALA A 295 6.56 -25.33 -10.83
N GLY A 296 5.26 -25.48 -11.01
CA GLY A 296 4.37 -26.08 -10.03
C GLY A 296 3.46 -25.06 -9.35
N ALA A 297 3.12 -25.26 -8.09
CA ALA A 297 2.23 -24.38 -7.34
C ALA A 297 2.68 -24.25 -5.88
N GLY A 298 2.19 -23.21 -5.22
CA GLY A 298 2.44 -22.95 -3.79
C GLY A 298 3.75 -22.26 -3.51
N VAL A 299 3.96 -21.91 -2.24
CA VAL A 299 5.15 -21.22 -1.74
C VAL A 299 5.93 -22.15 -0.81
N THR A 300 7.22 -22.29 -1.06
CA THR A 300 8.15 -23.08 -0.22
C THR A 300 9.19 -22.14 0.36
N CYS A 301 9.38 -22.19 1.67
CA CYS A 301 10.49 -21.46 2.32
C CYS A 301 11.68 -22.42 2.52
N LEU A 302 12.87 -21.91 2.25
CA LEU A 302 14.12 -22.61 2.53
C LEU A 302 14.85 -21.95 3.69
N ARG A 303 15.40 -22.76 4.59
CA ARG A 303 16.37 -22.36 5.60
C ARG A 303 17.62 -23.21 5.41
N GLU A 304 18.76 -22.58 5.16
CA GLU A 304 20.02 -23.25 4.84
C GLU A 304 19.87 -24.27 3.70
N GLY A 305 19.10 -23.89 2.65
CA GLY A 305 18.81 -24.74 1.49
C GLY A 305 17.84 -25.90 1.74
N ARG A 306 17.23 -26.01 2.93
CA ARG A 306 16.29 -27.08 3.28
C ARG A 306 14.88 -26.54 3.41
N PRO A 307 13.87 -27.22 2.86
CA PRO A 307 12.47 -26.84 3.03
C PRO A 307 12.07 -26.82 4.51
N VAL A 308 11.41 -25.74 4.91
CA VAL A 308 10.82 -25.58 6.25
C VAL A 308 9.35 -25.24 6.12
N ALA A 309 8.53 -25.88 6.99
CA ALA A 309 7.13 -25.54 7.08
C ALA A 309 7.00 -24.17 7.78
N MET A 310 6.35 -23.22 7.11
CA MET A 310 5.96 -21.97 7.72
C MET A 310 4.47 -22.02 8.02
N ALA A 311 4.10 -21.79 9.28
CA ALA A 311 2.71 -21.68 9.67
C ALA A 311 2.21 -20.25 9.35
N GLY A 312 1.04 -20.15 8.75
CA GLY A 312 0.32 -18.90 8.51
C GLY A 312 -0.06 -18.74 7.05
N GLN A 313 -1.34 -18.49 6.85
CA GLN A 313 -1.89 -17.89 5.64
C GLN A 313 -1.96 -16.39 5.90
N GLY A 314 -1.93 -15.55 4.84
CA GLY A 314 -2.12 -14.11 4.98
C GLY A 314 -3.43 -13.77 5.70
N TYR A 315 -3.64 -12.51 6.04
CA TYR A 315 -4.85 -12.04 6.69
C TYR A 315 -6.10 -12.37 5.86
N ASP A 316 -7.15 -12.86 6.54
CA ASP A 316 -8.46 -13.13 5.92
C ASP A 316 -9.54 -12.46 6.77
N HIS A 317 -10.37 -11.62 6.15
CA HIS A 317 -11.46 -10.89 6.82
C HIS A 317 -12.55 -11.78 7.40
N PHE A 318 -12.71 -13.00 6.87
CA PHE A 318 -13.82 -13.91 7.19
C PHE A 318 -13.37 -15.26 7.77
N ALA A 319 -12.05 -15.44 8.02
CA ALA A 319 -11.48 -16.63 8.65
C ALA A 319 -11.39 -16.51 10.17
#